data_4c84a36bec14c58612f81fd659c9e3cd
#
_entry.id   4c84a36bec14c58612f81fd659c9e3cd
#
_cell.length_a   1.000
_cell.length_b   1.000
_cell.length_c   1.000
_cell.angle_alpha   90.00
_cell.angle_beta   90.00
_cell.angle_gamma   90.00
#
_symmetry.space_group_name_H-M   'P 1'
#
loop_
_entity.id
_entity.type
_entity.pdbx_description
1 polymer ?
#
loop_
_entity_poly.entity_id
_entity_poly.type
_entity_poly.pdbx_seq_one_letter_code
_entity_poly.pdbx_strand_id
1 'polypeptide(L)'
;YNKQKNGDFDLSVTRWGPDYGDPTTYLTLALTDNNNNYGHWSNTEFDSIMEKVNSETDANARWQLMIDAEKILCEDLGYIPVFEKGTATLQNTKVKNLGIKPVGVPYTFEYVSK
;
A
#
# COMPACT_ATOMS: atom_id res chain seq x y z
N TYR A 1 4.67 14.93 -9.78
CA TYR A 1 4.46 14.90 -8.33
C TYR A 1 3.70 16.12 -7.83
N ASN A 2 4.12 17.36 -8.16
CA ASN A 2 3.44 18.57 -7.67
C ASN A 2 1.98 18.68 -8.15
N LYS A 3 1.68 18.31 -9.40
CA LYS A 3 0.32 18.28 -9.91
C LYS A 3 -0.55 17.26 -9.17
N GLN A 4 -0.02 16.05 -8.92
CA GLN A 4 -0.72 15.04 -8.12
C GLN A 4 -1.03 15.56 -6.72
N LYS A 5 -0.03 16.12 -6.04
CA LYS A 5 -0.18 16.63 -4.68
C LYS A 5 -1.19 17.76 -4.57
N ASN A 6 -1.35 18.53 -5.62
CA ASN A 6 -2.30 19.65 -5.68
C ASN A 6 -3.69 19.24 -6.20
N GLY A 7 -3.90 17.96 -6.57
CA GLY A 7 -5.16 17.51 -7.19
C GLY A 7 -5.40 18.06 -8.59
N ASP A 8 -4.36 18.57 -9.28
CA ASP A 8 -4.44 19.18 -10.61
C ASP A 8 -4.32 18.09 -11.70
N PHE A 9 -5.32 17.21 -11.78
CA PHE A 9 -5.41 16.12 -12.75
C PHE A 9 -6.83 15.53 -12.78
N ASP A 10 -7.23 15.00 -13.92
CA ASP A 10 -8.47 14.20 -14.06
C ASP A 10 -8.19 12.71 -13.77
N LEU A 11 -7.04 12.21 -14.20
CA LEU A 11 -6.57 10.86 -13.96
C LEU A 11 -5.06 10.88 -13.73
N SER A 12 -4.59 10.14 -12.72
CA SER A 12 -3.18 10.06 -12.42
C SER A 12 -2.73 8.61 -12.21
N VAL A 13 -1.61 8.23 -12.82
CA VAL A 13 -0.96 6.95 -12.58
C VAL A 13 0.07 7.12 -11.47
N THR A 14 -0.09 6.34 -10.41
CA THR A 14 0.83 6.33 -9.29
C THR A 14 1.22 4.89 -8.92
N ARG A 15 2.17 4.75 -8.02
CA ARG A 15 2.54 3.47 -7.43
C ARG A 15 2.81 3.64 -5.95
N TRP A 16 2.55 2.60 -5.20
CA TRP A 16 2.96 2.49 -3.81
C TRP A 16 3.69 1.17 -3.57
N GLY A 17 4.73 1.19 -2.76
CA GLY A 17 5.34 -0.02 -2.23
C GLY A 17 4.89 -0.22 -0.79
N PRO A 18 4.68 -1.46 -0.33
CA PRO A 18 4.25 -1.69 1.04
C PRO A 18 5.35 -1.29 2.04
N ASP A 19 5.00 -0.48 3.02
CA ASP A 19 5.93 -0.10 4.10
C ASP A 19 6.03 -1.21 5.15
N TYR A 20 4.98 -2.02 5.28
CA TYR A 20 4.87 -3.16 6.20
C TYR A 20 3.96 -4.26 5.61
N GLY A 21 4.02 -5.47 6.20
CA GLY A 21 3.32 -6.66 5.69
C GLY A 21 1.87 -6.76 6.14
N ASP A 22 1.05 -5.73 5.89
CA ASP A 22 -0.39 -5.72 6.16
C ASP A 22 -1.10 -4.90 5.08
N PRO A 23 -2.31 -5.30 4.60
CA PRO A 23 -3.04 -4.57 3.56
C PRO A 23 -3.36 -3.11 3.89
N THR A 24 -3.39 -2.75 5.16
CA THR A 24 -3.61 -1.37 5.60
C THR A 24 -2.55 -0.40 5.09
N THR A 25 -1.35 -0.89 4.72
CA THR A 25 -0.31 -0.08 4.06
C THR A 25 -0.78 0.57 2.75
N TYR A 26 -1.79 -0.03 2.11
CA TYR A 26 -2.44 0.51 0.89
C TYR A 26 -3.77 1.19 1.20
N LEU A 27 -4.62 0.54 2.00
CA LEU A 27 -5.98 1.05 2.28
C LEU A 27 -5.96 2.41 2.99
N THR A 28 -5.01 2.62 3.90
CA THR A 28 -4.90 3.91 4.61
C THR A 28 -4.60 5.10 3.70
N LEU A 29 -4.05 4.87 2.50
CA LEU A 29 -3.80 5.93 1.53
C LEU A 29 -5.09 6.59 1.01
N ALA A 30 -6.21 5.85 1.05
CA ALA A 30 -7.51 6.28 0.57
C ALA A 30 -8.37 6.95 1.65
N LEU A 31 -7.94 6.98 2.91
CA LEU A 31 -8.66 7.70 3.96
C LEU A 31 -8.85 9.16 3.58
N THR A 32 -10.02 9.71 3.88
CA THR A 32 -10.41 11.08 3.51
C THR A 32 -9.37 12.11 3.91
N ASP A 33 -8.80 12.01 5.11
CA ASP A 33 -7.82 12.97 5.64
C ASP A 33 -6.36 12.57 5.42
N ASN A 34 -6.08 11.53 4.60
CA ASN A 34 -4.70 11.11 4.36
C ASN A 34 -3.99 12.03 3.35
N ASN A 35 -2.82 12.52 3.70
CA ASN A 35 -1.99 13.38 2.85
C ASN A 35 -1.55 12.76 1.52
N ASN A 36 -1.64 11.44 1.37
CA ASN A 36 -1.32 10.72 0.14
C ASN A 36 -2.58 10.42 -0.70
N ASN A 37 -3.75 10.80 -0.23
CA ASN A 37 -4.99 10.73 -0.99
C ASN A 37 -5.07 11.89 -2.01
N TYR A 38 -4.21 11.84 -3.01
CA TYR A 38 -4.06 12.90 -4.01
C TYR A 38 -5.30 13.10 -4.89
N GLY A 39 -6.16 12.09 -5.01
CA GLY A 39 -7.44 12.15 -5.72
C GLY A 39 -8.54 12.83 -4.92
N HIS A 40 -8.30 13.14 -3.65
CA HIS A 40 -9.29 13.70 -2.71
C HIS A 40 -10.59 12.87 -2.68
N TRP A 41 -10.49 11.56 -2.94
CA TRP A 41 -11.62 10.66 -2.80
C TRP A 41 -12.05 10.61 -1.33
N SER A 42 -13.35 10.59 -1.10
CA SER A 42 -13.90 10.59 0.26
C SER A 42 -15.12 9.68 0.32
N ASN A 43 -15.12 8.75 1.27
CA ASN A 43 -16.24 7.86 1.52
C ASN A 43 -16.33 7.55 3.01
N THR A 44 -17.41 8.00 3.64
CA THR A 44 -17.59 7.88 5.10
C THR A 44 -17.77 6.42 5.57
N GLU A 45 -18.32 5.55 4.71
CA GLU A 45 -18.44 4.13 5.02
C GLU A 45 -17.07 3.46 5.02
N PHE A 46 -16.23 3.77 4.02
CA PHE A 46 -14.84 3.31 3.97
C PHE A 46 -14.07 3.75 5.21
N ASP A 47 -14.11 5.03 5.56
CA ASP A 47 -13.42 5.57 6.74
C ASP A 47 -13.87 4.86 8.02
N SER A 48 -15.19 4.65 8.18
CA SER A 48 -15.76 3.94 9.33
C SER A 48 -15.33 2.48 9.41
N ILE A 49 -15.20 1.78 8.27
CA ILE A 49 -14.67 0.42 8.24
C ILE A 49 -13.20 0.41 8.63
N MET A 50 -12.40 1.36 8.15
CA MET A 50 -10.98 1.46 8.50
C MET A 50 -10.76 1.75 9.99
N GLU A 51 -11.64 2.52 10.65
CA GLU A 51 -11.62 2.68 12.11
C GLU A 51 -11.84 1.34 12.82
N LYS A 52 -12.79 0.54 12.35
CA LYS A 52 -13.03 -0.81 12.89
C LYS A 52 -11.83 -1.74 12.67
N VAL A 53 -11.20 -1.69 11.49
CA VAL A 53 -9.96 -2.46 11.19
C VAL A 53 -8.88 -2.19 12.22
N ASN A 54 -8.75 -0.94 12.68
CA ASN A 54 -7.73 -0.55 13.66
C ASN A 54 -8.02 -1.04 15.08
N SER A 55 -9.29 -1.28 15.41
CA SER A 55 -9.73 -1.72 16.74
C SER A 55 -10.05 -3.22 16.84
N GLU A 56 -10.20 -3.91 15.71
CA GLU A 56 -10.55 -5.33 15.67
C GLU A 56 -9.36 -6.21 16.06
N THR A 57 -9.59 -7.13 16.99
CA THR A 57 -8.58 -8.05 17.53
C THR A 57 -8.70 -9.47 16.98
N ASP A 58 -9.87 -9.87 16.48
CA ASP A 58 -10.01 -11.14 15.77
C ASP A 58 -9.45 -11.01 14.35
N ALA A 59 -8.46 -11.85 14.04
CA ALA A 59 -7.74 -11.77 12.77
C ALA A 59 -8.64 -12.01 11.55
N ASN A 60 -9.62 -12.90 11.64
CA ASN A 60 -10.52 -13.21 10.52
C ASN A 60 -11.53 -12.09 10.32
N ALA A 61 -12.11 -11.57 11.41
CA ALA A 61 -13.01 -10.42 11.34
C ALA A 61 -12.28 -9.18 10.78
N ARG A 62 -11.07 -8.93 11.24
CA ARG A 62 -10.22 -7.84 10.73
C ARG A 62 -9.93 -7.99 9.25
N TRP A 63 -9.60 -9.22 8.81
CA TRP A 63 -9.36 -9.51 7.40
C TRP A 63 -10.60 -9.24 6.54
N GLN A 64 -11.78 -9.64 7.01
CA GLN A 64 -13.04 -9.38 6.31
C GLN A 64 -13.34 -7.89 6.19
N LEU A 65 -13.11 -7.11 7.25
CA LEU A 65 -13.28 -5.66 7.21
C LEU A 65 -12.35 -5.00 6.15
N MET A 66 -11.11 -5.48 6.01
CA MET A 66 -10.20 -4.98 4.96
C MET A 66 -10.68 -5.32 3.54
N ILE A 67 -11.23 -6.52 3.35
CA ILE A 67 -11.86 -6.90 2.06
C ILE A 67 -13.06 -6.00 1.75
N ASP A 68 -13.91 -5.74 2.73
CA ASP A 68 -15.08 -4.88 2.55
C ASP A 68 -14.67 -3.43 2.23
N ALA A 69 -13.63 -2.92 2.88
CA ALA A 69 -13.06 -1.61 2.56
C ALA A 69 -12.49 -1.55 1.13
N GLU A 70 -11.70 -2.55 0.74
CA GLU A 70 -11.14 -2.63 -0.62
C GLU A 70 -12.24 -2.67 -1.69
N LYS A 71 -13.30 -3.41 -1.43
CA LYS A 71 -14.46 -3.50 -2.33
C LYS A 71 -15.10 -2.13 -2.57
N ILE A 72 -15.38 -1.37 -1.51
CA ILE A 72 -15.93 0.00 -1.61
C ILE A 72 -14.98 0.88 -2.43
N LEU A 73 -13.69 0.84 -2.12
CA LEU A 73 -12.68 1.65 -2.79
C LEU A 73 -12.61 1.39 -4.29
N CYS A 74 -12.70 0.12 -4.71
CA CYS A 74 -12.64 -0.28 -6.11
C CYS A 74 -13.97 -0.03 -6.84
N GLU A 75 -15.11 -0.29 -6.22
CA GLU A 75 -16.44 -0.08 -6.81
C GLU A 75 -16.74 1.41 -7.02
N ASP A 76 -16.28 2.26 -6.12
CA ASP A 76 -16.43 3.72 -6.18
C ASP A 76 -15.31 4.42 -7.00
N LEU A 77 -14.41 3.62 -7.58
CA LEU A 77 -13.28 4.07 -8.40
C LEU A 77 -12.34 5.07 -7.71
N GLY A 78 -12.26 5.01 -6.39
CA GLY A 78 -11.31 5.81 -5.62
C GLY A 78 -9.87 5.49 -6.01
N TYR A 79 -9.58 4.19 -6.21
CA TYR A 79 -8.37 3.68 -6.85
C TYR A 79 -8.71 2.60 -7.87
N ILE A 80 -7.94 2.56 -8.96
CA ILE A 80 -8.07 1.57 -10.03
C ILE A 80 -6.78 0.74 -10.04
N PRO A 81 -6.76 -0.47 -9.44
CA PRO A 81 -5.60 -1.35 -9.50
C PRO A 81 -5.30 -1.76 -10.94
N VAL A 82 -4.05 -1.57 -11.40
CA VAL A 82 -3.67 -1.88 -12.78
C VAL A 82 -2.76 -3.09 -12.85
N PHE A 83 -1.67 -3.12 -12.09
CA PHE A 83 -0.76 -4.25 -12.02
C PHE A 83 0.15 -4.18 -10.79
N GLU A 84 0.63 -5.34 -10.38
CA GLU A 84 1.70 -5.46 -9.39
C GLU A 84 3.06 -5.50 -10.10
N LYS A 85 3.99 -4.65 -9.65
CA LYS A 85 5.33 -4.59 -10.23
C LYS A 85 6.24 -5.63 -9.57
N GLY A 86 6.66 -6.62 -10.33
CA GLY A 86 7.74 -7.53 -9.94
C GLY A 86 9.11 -6.83 -9.89
N THR A 87 10.01 -7.34 -9.06
CA THR A 87 11.40 -6.88 -8.97
C THR A 87 12.33 -8.01 -9.40
N ALA A 88 13.25 -7.69 -10.33
CA ALA A 88 14.34 -8.58 -10.70
C ALA A 88 15.64 -8.10 -10.05
N THR A 89 16.36 -9.01 -9.41
CA THR A 89 17.65 -8.72 -8.77
C THR A 89 18.77 -9.49 -9.45
N LEU A 90 19.79 -8.78 -9.91
CA LEU A 90 21.03 -9.38 -10.39
C LEU A 90 22.08 -9.28 -9.27
N GLN A 91 22.61 -10.43 -8.86
CA GLN A 91 23.60 -10.52 -7.81
C GLN A 91 24.86 -11.24 -8.32
N ASN A 92 26.02 -10.66 -8.07
CA ASN A 92 27.29 -11.34 -8.34
C ASN A 92 27.40 -12.59 -7.45
N THR A 93 27.75 -13.73 -8.04
CA THR A 93 27.83 -15.02 -7.34
C THR A 93 28.84 -15.09 -6.19
N LYS A 94 29.80 -14.16 -6.16
CA LYS A 94 30.76 -14.01 -5.06
C LYS A 94 30.15 -13.34 -3.83
N VAL A 95 29.09 -12.54 -3.99
CA VAL A 95 28.38 -11.91 -2.87
C VAL A 95 27.51 -12.96 -2.19
N LYS A 96 27.73 -13.15 -0.90
CA LYS A 96 26.97 -14.11 -0.06
C LYS A 96 26.19 -13.37 1.02
N ASN A 97 25.15 -14.02 1.52
CA ASN A 97 24.35 -13.55 2.66
C ASN A 97 23.69 -12.17 2.47
N LEU A 98 23.38 -11.77 1.23
CA LEU A 98 22.54 -10.62 0.99
C LEU A 98 21.12 -10.95 1.45
N GLY A 99 20.64 -10.25 2.48
CA GLY A 99 19.25 -10.36 2.92
C GLY A 99 18.32 -9.62 1.98
N ILE A 100 17.29 -10.30 1.45
CA ILE A 100 16.24 -9.71 0.61
C ILE A 100 14.94 -9.74 1.40
N LYS A 101 14.30 -8.60 1.53
CA LYS A 101 13.01 -8.44 2.23
C LYS A 101 11.91 -8.14 1.23
N PRO A 102 10.72 -8.75 1.38
CA PRO A 102 9.59 -8.51 0.48
C PRO A 102 8.91 -7.15 0.71
N VAL A 103 9.06 -6.57 1.90
CA VAL A 103 8.45 -5.30 2.28
C VAL A 103 9.45 -4.38 2.98
N GLY A 104 9.24 -3.08 2.89
CA GLY A 104 10.11 -2.05 3.47
C GLY A 104 11.42 -1.91 2.70
N VAL A 105 12.53 -1.77 3.43
CA VAL A 105 13.87 -1.68 2.83
C VAL A 105 14.25 -3.02 2.19
N PRO A 106 14.44 -3.07 0.86
CA PRO A 106 14.52 -4.34 0.14
C PRO A 106 15.78 -5.17 0.44
N TYR A 107 16.85 -4.55 0.89
CA TYR A 107 18.12 -5.23 1.13
C TYR A 107 18.68 -4.97 2.52
N THR A 108 19.26 -6.00 3.14
CA THR A 108 20.08 -5.87 4.35
C THR A 108 21.48 -6.40 4.07
N PHE A 109 22.48 -5.65 4.53
CA PHE A 109 23.89 -5.91 4.28
C PHE A 109 24.65 -6.39 5.53
N GLU A 110 23.94 -6.60 6.61
CA GLU A 110 24.51 -6.92 7.94
C GLU A 110 25.44 -8.15 7.92
N TYR A 111 25.09 -9.17 7.14
CA TYR A 111 25.84 -10.42 7.05
C TYR A 111 26.49 -10.64 5.67
N VAL A 112 26.54 -9.61 4.85
CA VAL A 112 27.13 -9.72 3.51
C VAL A 112 28.62 -10.02 3.60
N SER A 113 29.06 -11.02 2.83
CA SER A 113 30.47 -11.40 2.67
C SER A 113 30.81 -11.58 1.18
N LYS A 114 32.10 -11.61 0.89
CA LYS A 114 32.63 -11.70 -0.47
C LYS A 114 33.69 -12.81 -0.56
#